data_3091e4f7ecc9640df14a8169eb4b00bc
#
_entry.id   3091e4f7ecc9640df14a8169eb4b00bc
#
_cell.length_a   1.000
_cell.length_b   1.000
_cell.length_c   1.000
_cell.angle_alpha   90.00
_cell.angle_beta   90.00
_cell.angle_gamma   90.00
#
_symmetry.space_group_name_H-M   'P 1'
#
loop_
_entity.id
_entity.type
_entity.pdbx_description
1 polymer ?
#
loop_
_entity_poly.entity_id
_entity_poly.type
_entity_poly.pdbx_seq_one_letter_code
_entity_poly.pdbx_strand_id
1 'polypeptide(L)'
;MVWESFNIEKGVASCLSINDLRELMLQYTEPLIRLAYGYVKDLQAAEDIVQEIYIKFYHQQNNYEERGEMKAYLTKMTVNKSKDYLKSWAYKKILLQNKFFPQEGKESKDELVRKDEQAIIGDAILGLPLKHREVLIHFYFNEWSISEMAHVLSLPESTVKTRISRGRELLRRQLKEIEWEVFLNE
;
A
#
# COMPACT_ATOMS: atom_id res chain seq x y z
N MET A 1 2.98 26.86 -1.70
CA MET A 1 2.92 27.88 -2.75
C MET A 1 3.72 27.42 -3.96
N VAL A 2 3.33 26.29 -4.60
CA VAL A 2 3.97 25.76 -5.84
C VAL A 2 2.90 25.25 -6.82
N TRP A 3 1.61 25.45 -6.54
CA TRP A 3 0.48 24.91 -7.31
C TRP A 3 -0.16 25.90 -8.30
N GLU A 4 0.36 27.14 -8.41
CA GLU A 4 -0.25 28.19 -9.24
C GLU A 4 0.22 28.22 -10.70
N SER A 5 1.11 27.30 -11.12
CA SER A 5 1.64 27.30 -12.50
C SER A 5 0.98 26.27 -13.44
N PHE A 6 0.04 25.46 -12.97
CA PHE A 6 -0.71 24.53 -13.83
C PHE A 6 -2.07 25.10 -14.25
N ASN A 7 -2.05 26.27 -14.85
CA ASN A 7 -3.23 26.80 -15.53
C ASN A 7 -3.21 26.28 -16.97
N ILE A 8 -3.81 25.08 -17.17
CA ILE A 8 -3.96 24.51 -18.50
C ILE A 8 -5.33 24.86 -19.03
N GLU A 9 -5.34 25.60 -20.12
CA GLU A 9 -6.53 25.85 -20.93
C GLU A 9 -7.22 24.53 -21.26
N LYS A 10 -8.53 24.49 -20.97
CA LYS A 10 -9.41 23.38 -21.27
C LYS A 10 -9.34 23.04 -22.76
N GLY A 11 -8.82 21.88 -23.12
CA GLY A 11 -9.06 21.39 -24.47
C GLY A 11 -8.07 20.44 -25.12
N VAL A 12 -6.91 20.13 -24.50
CA VAL A 12 -5.99 19.12 -25.04
C VAL A 12 -5.57 18.22 -23.88
N ALA A 13 -5.83 16.92 -23.99
CA ALA A 13 -5.25 15.94 -23.08
C ALA A 13 -3.72 16.07 -23.18
N SER A 14 -3.12 16.83 -22.26
CA SER A 14 -1.67 17.04 -22.28
C SER A 14 -1.00 15.75 -21.86
N CYS A 15 -0.36 15.11 -22.81
CA CYS A 15 0.54 14.00 -22.54
C CYS A 15 1.55 14.47 -21.48
N LEU A 16 1.60 13.80 -20.31
CA LEU A 16 2.60 14.10 -19.28
C LEU A 16 3.99 14.06 -19.90
N SER A 17 4.76 15.10 -19.65
CA SER A 17 6.15 15.12 -20.10
C SER A 17 6.95 14.06 -19.33
N ILE A 18 8.10 13.67 -19.86
CA ILE A 18 9.04 12.77 -19.16
C ILE A 18 9.47 13.38 -17.82
N ASN A 19 9.57 14.70 -17.73
CA ASN A 19 9.91 15.39 -16.49
C ASN A 19 8.79 15.29 -15.46
N ASP A 20 7.52 15.44 -15.86
CA ASP A 20 6.37 15.29 -14.96
C ASP A 20 6.27 13.87 -14.43
N LEU A 21 6.51 12.86 -15.28
CA LEU A 21 6.56 11.47 -14.88
C LEU A 21 7.69 11.22 -13.86
N ARG A 22 8.86 11.83 -14.08
CA ARG A 22 9.99 11.72 -13.15
C ARG A 22 9.64 12.32 -11.78
N GLU A 23 9.00 13.47 -11.73
CA GLU A 23 8.56 14.10 -10.48
C GLU A 23 7.55 13.23 -9.76
N LEU A 24 6.56 12.67 -10.48
CA LEU A 24 5.62 11.70 -9.91
C LEU A 24 6.33 10.48 -9.32
N MET A 25 7.31 9.93 -10.04
CA MET A 25 8.08 8.78 -9.55
C MET A 25 8.86 9.14 -8.28
N LEU A 26 9.52 10.30 -8.24
CA LEU A 26 10.25 10.75 -7.05
C LEU A 26 9.33 10.91 -5.83
N GLN A 27 8.12 11.39 -6.03
CA GLN A 27 7.16 11.65 -4.96
C GLN A 27 6.46 10.38 -4.46
N TYR A 28 6.09 9.47 -5.37
CA TYR A 28 5.17 8.38 -5.03
C TYR A 28 5.80 6.99 -4.99
N THR A 29 7.02 6.77 -5.52
CA THR A 29 7.61 5.41 -5.59
C THR A 29 7.71 4.76 -4.22
N GLU A 30 8.34 5.42 -3.26
CA GLU A 30 8.55 4.84 -1.92
C GLU A 30 7.22 4.56 -1.19
N PRO A 31 6.25 5.49 -1.11
CA PRO A 31 4.94 5.21 -0.52
C PRO A 31 4.20 4.06 -1.21
N LEU A 32 4.28 3.93 -2.53
CA LEU A 32 3.62 2.86 -3.28
C LEU A 32 4.30 1.50 -3.06
N ILE A 33 5.64 1.45 -2.97
CA ILE A 33 6.38 0.23 -2.63
C ILE A 33 6.01 -0.24 -1.22
N ARG A 34 6.00 0.66 -0.23
CA ARG A 34 5.58 0.34 1.14
C ARG A 34 4.15 -0.21 1.16
N LEU A 35 3.25 0.40 0.41
CA LEU A 35 1.88 -0.06 0.27
C LEU A 35 1.82 -1.46 -0.34
N ALA A 36 2.46 -1.68 -1.50
CA ALA A 36 2.50 -2.97 -2.17
C ALA A 36 3.11 -4.05 -1.26
N TYR A 37 4.22 -3.74 -0.57
CA TYR A 37 4.84 -4.63 0.42
C TYR A 37 3.87 -5.03 1.53
N GLY A 38 3.08 -4.09 2.03
CA GLY A 38 2.02 -4.36 2.99
C GLY A 38 1.00 -5.39 2.51
N TYR A 39 0.83 -5.57 1.19
CA TYR A 39 -0.03 -6.62 0.61
C TYR A 39 0.72 -7.92 0.39
N VAL A 40 1.87 -7.87 -0.30
CA VAL A 40 2.54 -9.06 -0.84
C VAL A 40 3.60 -9.64 0.09
N LYS A 41 4.16 -8.85 1.00
CA LYS A 41 5.24 -9.22 1.96
C LYS A 41 6.53 -9.69 1.28
N ASP A 42 6.78 -9.21 0.08
CA ASP A 42 7.96 -9.48 -0.72
C ASP A 42 8.37 -8.18 -1.37
N LEU A 43 9.58 -7.70 -1.04
CA LEU A 43 10.06 -6.39 -1.49
C LEU A 43 10.24 -6.37 -3.01
N GLN A 44 10.83 -7.43 -3.57
CA GLN A 44 11.04 -7.52 -5.02
C GLN A 44 9.71 -7.49 -5.78
N ALA A 45 8.72 -8.27 -5.31
CA ALA A 45 7.39 -8.26 -5.91
C ALA A 45 6.69 -6.90 -5.75
N ALA A 46 6.93 -6.19 -4.64
CA ALA A 46 6.39 -4.85 -4.43
C ALA A 46 6.99 -3.83 -5.40
N GLU A 47 8.31 -3.89 -5.62
CA GLU A 47 9.01 -3.05 -6.58
C GLU A 47 8.53 -3.33 -8.02
N ASP A 48 8.42 -4.60 -8.41
CA ASP A 48 7.92 -5.01 -9.73
C ASP A 48 6.50 -4.50 -9.96
N ILE A 49 5.62 -4.60 -8.94
CA ILE A 49 4.25 -4.08 -9.01
C ILE A 49 4.26 -2.57 -9.29
N VAL A 50 5.10 -1.81 -8.59
CA VAL A 50 5.14 -0.35 -8.74
C VAL A 50 5.71 0.04 -10.11
N GLN A 51 6.73 -0.67 -10.60
CA GLN A 51 7.24 -0.46 -11.95
C GLN A 51 6.16 -0.70 -13.01
N GLU A 52 5.42 -1.82 -12.92
CA GLU A 52 4.33 -2.11 -13.85
C GLU A 52 3.21 -1.04 -13.81
N ILE A 53 2.96 -0.46 -12.62
CA ILE A 53 1.98 0.62 -12.47
C ILE A 53 2.42 1.87 -13.22
N TYR A 54 3.70 2.27 -13.12
CA TYR A 54 4.19 3.42 -13.86
C TYR A 54 4.19 3.20 -15.37
N ILE A 55 4.57 2.00 -15.83
CA ILE A 55 4.47 1.64 -17.24
C ILE A 55 3.03 1.74 -17.73
N LYS A 56 2.09 1.14 -17.00
CA LYS A 56 0.66 1.20 -17.33
C LYS A 56 0.12 2.63 -17.31
N PHE A 57 0.48 3.40 -16.30
CA PHE A 57 0.10 4.79 -16.17
C PHE A 57 0.60 5.61 -17.36
N TYR A 58 1.88 5.47 -17.73
CA TYR A 58 2.48 6.13 -18.90
C TYR A 58 1.72 5.83 -20.20
N HIS A 59 1.34 4.57 -20.43
CA HIS A 59 0.57 4.20 -21.63
C HIS A 59 -0.88 4.65 -21.61
N GLN A 60 -1.46 4.88 -20.45
CA GLN A 60 -2.88 5.25 -20.29
C GLN A 60 -3.09 6.72 -19.96
N GLN A 61 -2.04 7.53 -19.89
CA GLN A 61 -2.11 8.94 -19.49
C GLN A 61 -3.08 9.78 -20.31
N ASN A 62 -3.26 9.46 -21.60
CA ASN A 62 -4.22 10.15 -22.48
C ASN A 62 -5.69 9.96 -22.05
N ASN A 63 -6.00 8.94 -21.26
CA ASN A 63 -7.33 8.66 -20.73
C ASN A 63 -7.48 9.13 -19.27
N TYR A 64 -6.41 9.68 -18.68
CA TYR A 64 -6.45 10.20 -17.34
C TYR A 64 -6.97 11.64 -17.37
N GLU A 65 -8.19 11.82 -16.90
CA GLU A 65 -8.70 13.16 -16.59
C GLU A 65 -8.11 13.60 -15.26
N GLU A 66 -7.30 14.67 -15.26
CA GLU A 66 -6.70 15.23 -14.06
C GLU A 66 -7.78 15.85 -13.18
N ARG A 67 -8.30 15.08 -12.22
CA ARG A 67 -9.26 15.51 -11.21
C ARG A 67 -8.59 15.89 -9.89
N GLY A 68 -7.27 16.13 -9.88
CA GLY A 68 -6.50 16.47 -8.68
C GLY A 68 -6.25 15.30 -7.71
N GLU A 69 -6.56 14.07 -8.08
CA GLU A 69 -6.50 12.88 -7.22
C GLU A 69 -5.41 11.87 -7.64
N MET A 70 -4.27 12.34 -8.13
CA MET A 70 -3.18 11.46 -8.60
C MET A 70 -2.77 10.43 -7.55
N LYS A 71 -2.62 10.86 -6.29
CA LYS A 71 -2.30 9.95 -5.17
C LYS A 71 -3.33 8.83 -5.05
N ALA A 72 -4.62 9.17 -5.03
CA ALA A 72 -5.70 8.19 -4.91
C ALA A 72 -5.74 7.23 -6.11
N TYR A 73 -5.50 7.73 -7.31
CA TYR A 73 -5.47 6.94 -8.53
C TYR A 73 -4.32 5.91 -8.52
N LEU A 74 -3.08 6.36 -8.28
CA LEU A 74 -1.92 5.47 -8.19
C LEU A 74 -2.06 4.47 -7.05
N THR A 75 -2.59 4.89 -5.91
CA THR A 75 -2.85 3.98 -4.79
C THR A 75 -3.87 2.91 -5.16
N LYS A 76 -4.97 3.28 -5.83
CA LYS A 76 -5.98 2.31 -6.30
C LYS A 76 -5.39 1.31 -7.29
N MET A 77 -4.54 1.77 -8.22
CA MET A 77 -3.82 0.88 -9.13
C MET A 77 -2.94 -0.10 -8.36
N THR A 78 -2.19 0.39 -7.36
CA THR A 78 -1.30 -0.43 -6.52
C THR A 78 -2.08 -1.49 -5.74
N VAL A 79 -3.17 -1.10 -5.09
CA VAL A 79 -4.06 -2.03 -4.37
C VAL A 79 -4.57 -3.13 -5.28
N ASN A 80 -5.11 -2.74 -6.45
CA ASN A 80 -5.67 -3.71 -7.40
C ASN A 80 -4.59 -4.67 -7.91
N LYS A 81 -3.43 -4.15 -8.34
CA LYS A 81 -2.34 -4.97 -8.86
C LYS A 81 -1.78 -5.90 -7.79
N SER A 82 -1.62 -5.42 -6.55
CA SER A 82 -1.19 -6.25 -5.41
C SER A 82 -2.17 -7.38 -5.11
N LYS A 83 -3.48 -7.09 -5.14
CA LYS A 83 -4.52 -8.12 -4.98
C LYS A 83 -4.51 -9.15 -6.12
N ASP A 84 -4.27 -8.71 -7.35
CA ASP A 84 -4.19 -9.61 -8.50
C ASP A 84 -2.93 -10.48 -8.44
N TYR A 85 -1.78 -9.92 -7.99
CA TYR A 85 -0.58 -10.69 -7.70
C TYR A 85 -0.85 -11.81 -6.69
N LEU A 86 -1.52 -11.51 -5.57
CA LEU A 86 -1.88 -12.50 -4.54
C LEU A 86 -2.82 -13.60 -5.05
N LYS A 87 -3.62 -13.33 -6.07
CA LYS A 87 -4.48 -14.33 -6.75
C LYS A 87 -3.75 -15.12 -7.81
N SER A 88 -2.59 -14.65 -8.26
CA SER A 88 -1.85 -15.24 -9.37
C SER A 88 -1.40 -16.66 -9.06
N TRP A 89 -1.17 -17.44 -10.13
CA TRP A 89 -0.63 -18.79 -10.04
C TRP A 89 0.80 -18.81 -9.51
N ALA A 90 1.60 -17.78 -9.85
CA ALA A 90 2.97 -17.62 -9.37
C ALA A 90 3.03 -17.51 -7.85
N TYR A 91 2.21 -16.66 -7.24
CA TYR A 91 2.13 -16.53 -5.79
C TYR A 91 1.67 -17.84 -5.11
N LYS A 92 0.66 -18.51 -5.67
CA LYS A 92 0.20 -19.82 -5.16
C LYS A 92 1.30 -20.87 -5.22
N LYS A 93 2.10 -20.89 -6.29
CA LYS A 93 3.25 -21.79 -6.44
C LYS A 93 4.31 -21.52 -5.37
N ILE A 94 4.63 -20.25 -5.09
CA ILE A 94 5.58 -19.86 -4.04
C ILE A 94 5.07 -20.32 -2.67
N LEU A 95 3.80 -20.11 -2.35
CA LEU A 95 3.21 -20.57 -1.09
C LEU A 95 3.26 -22.10 -0.93
N LEU A 96 3.03 -22.84 -2.00
CA LEU A 96 3.15 -24.29 -1.99
C LEU A 96 4.60 -24.75 -1.78
N GLN A 97 5.55 -24.12 -2.50
CA GLN A 97 6.97 -24.40 -2.33
C GLN A 97 7.43 -24.12 -0.90
N ASN A 98 7.09 -22.97 -0.33
CA ASN A 98 7.45 -22.63 1.05
C ASN A 98 6.79 -23.54 2.10
N LYS A 99 5.63 -24.12 1.80
CA LYS A 99 4.97 -25.11 2.66
C LYS A 99 5.65 -26.47 2.65
N PHE A 100 6.14 -26.91 1.49
CA PHE A 100 6.78 -28.21 1.32
C PHE A 100 8.30 -28.16 1.53
N PHE A 101 8.92 -27.01 1.29
CA PHE A 101 10.34 -26.74 1.50
C PHE A 101 10.46 -25.42 2.27
N PRO A 102 10.32 -25.42 3.62
CA PRO A 102 10.55 -24.23 4.41
C PRO A 102 11.97 -23.76 4.10
N GLN A 103 12.13 -22.62 3.44
CA GLN A 103 13.43 -21.97 3.40
C GLN A 103 13.69 -21.51 4.83
N GLU A 104 14.64 -22.17 5.48
CA GLU A 104 15.22 -21.67 6.73
C GLU A 104 15.58 -20.20 6.50
N GLY A 105 14.89 -19.34 7.26
CA GLY A 105 15.08 -17.90 7.38
C GLY A 105 16.08 -17.28 6.42
N LYS A 106 15.62 -16.71 5.32
CA LYS A 106 16.17 -15.43 4.91
C LYS A 106 15.61 -14.40 5.89
N GLU A 107 16.10 -14.44 7.11
CA GLU A 107 16.24 -13.25 7.91
C GLU A 107 16.98 -12.26 7.02
N SER A 108 16.29 -11.24 6.56
CA SER A 108 16.95 -10.08 5.99
C SER A 108 17.91 -9.60 7.07
N LYS A 109 19.23 -9.81 6.82
CA LYS A 109 20.32 -9.34 7.67
C LYS A 109 20.37 -7.81 7.65
N ASP A 110 19.35 -7.18 8.19
CA ASP A 110 19.40 -5.83 8.77
C ASP A 110 19.06 -5.92 10.26
N GLU A 111 19.57 -6.97 10.90
CA GLU A 111 19.49 -7.18 12.33
C GLU A 111 20.63 -6.46 13.07
N LEU A 112 20.78 -5.19 12.78
CA LEU A 112 21.60 -4.30 13.59
C LEU A 112 21.03 -2.89 13.44
N VAL A 113 20.01 -2.57 14.15
CA VAL A 113 19.73 -1.27 14.72
C VAL A 113 18.25 -1.21 15.16
N ARG A 114 18.07 -1.21 16.47
CA ARG A 114 16.86 -0.84 17.19
C ARG A 114 15.66 -1.76 16.93
N LYS A 115 15.29 -2.50 17.94
CA LYS A 115 13.91 -2.91 18.17
C LYS A 115 13.11 -1.63 18.42
N ASP A 116 12.90 -0.88 17.36
CA ASP A 116 12.06 0.29 17.38
C ASP A 116 10.63 -0.24 17.53
N GLU A 117 9.87 0.31 18.46
CA GLU A 117 8.46 -0.05 18.69
C GLU A 117 7.66 -0.05 17.39
N GLN A 118 8.01 0.86 16.45
CA GLN A 118 7.43 0.95 15.12
C GLN A 118 7.69 -0.30 14.26
N ALA A 119 8.85 -0.93 14.36
CA ALA A 119 9.16 -2.16 13.62
C ALA A 119 8.33 -3.34 14.16
N ILE A 120 8.18 -3.44 15.47
CA ILE A 120 7.38 -4.49 16.12
C ILE A 120 5.91 -4.38 15.73
N ILE A 121 5.39 -3.17 15.70
CA ILE A 121 4.00 -2.90 15.27
C ILE A 121 3.84 -3.20 13.77
N GLY A 122 4.81 -2.80 12.94
CA GLY A 122 4.84 -3.10 11.52
C GLY A 122 4.75 -4.61 11.26
N ASP A 123 5.56 -5.41 11.93
CA ASP A 123 5.57 -6.86 11.83
C ASP A 123 4.25 -7.48 12.31
N ALA A 124 3.71 -6.97 13.41
CA ALA A 124 2.41 -7.41 13.91
C ALA A 124 1.28 -7.12 12.90
N ILE A 125 1.28 -5.94 12.28
CA ILE A 125 0.33 -5.61 11.21
C ILE A 125 0.51 -6.55 10.02
N LEU A 126 1.74 -6.78 9.60
CA LEU A 126 2.05 -7.73 8.52
C LEU A 126 1.60 -9.16 8.84
N GLY A 127 1.59 -9.55 10.12
CA GLY A 127 1.08 -10.84 10.60
C GLY A 127 -0.42 -11.04 10.41
N LEU A 128 -1.20 -9.97 10.32
CA LEU A 128 -2.66 -10.04 10.23
C LEU A 128 -3.16 -10.65 8.91
N PRO A 129 -4.37 -11.27 8.94
CA PRO A 129 -5.08 -11.61 7.71
C PRO A 129 -5.29 -10.37 6.82
N LEU A 130 -5.12 -10.53 5.49
CA LEU A 130 -5.12 -9.43 4.52
C LEU A 130 -6.31 -8.46 4.69
N LYS A 131 -7.53 -8.98 4.91
CA LYS A 131 -8.74 -8.16 5.06
C LYS A 131 -8.71 -7.17 6.24
N HIS A 132 -7.91 -7.44 7.27
CA HIS A 132 -7.73 -6.57 8.43
C HIS A 132 -6.48 -5.70 8.25
N ARG A 133 -5.42 -6.30 7.71
CA ARG A 133 -4.16 -5.63 7.43
C ARG A 133 -4.33 -4.47 6.45
N GLU A 134 -5.05 -4.67 5.33
CA GLU A 134 -5.26 -3.64 4.31
C GLU A 134 -5.90 -2.37 4.89
N VAL A 135 -6.94 -2.49 5.70
CA VAL A 135 -7.59 -1.31 6.28
C VAL A 135 -6.73 -0.60 7.33
N LEU A 136 -5.92 -1.33 8.10
CA LEU A 136 -5.01 -0.73 9.07
C LEU A 136 -3.84 -0.02 8.39
N ILE A 137 -3.29 -0.57 7.30
CA ILE A 137 -2.26 0.13 6.50
C ILE A 137 -2.80 1.46 5.98
N HIS A 138 -4.00 1.46 5.40
CA HIS A 138 -4.56 2.70 4.88
C HIS A 138 -4.92 3.69 5.98
N PHE A 139 -5.39 3.22 7.12
CA PHE A 139 -5.76 4.08 8.24
C PHE A 139 -4.55 4.74 8.90
N TYR A 140 -3.50 3.98 9.22
CA TYR A 140 -2.35 4.47 9.98
C TYR A 140 -1.21 5.04 9.13
N PHE A 141 -0.97 4.49 7.94
CA PHE A 141 0.16 4.92 7.11
C PHE A 141 -0.23 5.86 5.97
N ASN A 142 -1.46 5.78 5.49
CA ASN A 142 -1.95 6.67 4.43
C ASN A 142 -2.88 7.78 4.95
N GLU A 143 -3.22 7.75 6.24
CA GLU A 143 -4.11 8.72 6.92
C GLU A 143 -5.46 8.87 6.22
N TRP A 144 -5.98 7.77 5.65
CA TRP A 144 -7.23 7.81 4.92
C TRP A 144 -8.43 7.76 5.83
N SER A 145 -9.40 8.60 5.50
CA SER A 145 -10.73 8.53 6.10
C SER A 145 -11.44 7.21 5.75
N ILE A 146 -12.44 6.86 6.53
CA ILE A 146 -13.26 5.67 6.27
C ILE A 146 -13.92 5.72 4.89
N SER A 147 -14.35 6.91 4.45
CA SER A 147 -14.97 7.11 3.15
C SER A 147 -13.99 6.88 2.00
N GLU A 148 -12.76 7.41 2.10
CA GLU A 148 -11.71 7.18 1.08
C GLU A 148 -11.36 5.70 1.00
N MET A 149 -11.18 5.02 2.16
CA MET A 149 -10.94 3.58 2.19
C MET A 149 -12.09 2.79 1.56
N ALA A 150 -13.34 3.15 1.86
CA ALA A 150 -14.52 2.52 1.28
C ALA A 150 -14.53 2.64 -0.24
N HIS A 151 -14.20 3.83 -0.76
CA HIS A 151 -14.11 4.08 -2.20
C HIS A 151 -12.98 3.26 -2.86
N VAL A 152 -11.76 3.35 -2.35
CA VAL A 152 -10.58 2.68 -2.97
C VAL A 152 -10.67 1.16 -2.86
N LEU A 153 -11.09 0.65 -1.70
CA LEU A 153 -11.23 -0.79 -1.47
C LEU A 153 -12.51 -1.39 -2.07
N SER A 154 -13.42 -0.54 -2.56
CA SER A 154 -14.75 -0.94 -3.05
C SER A 154 -15.54 -1.72 -1.99
N LEU A 155 -15.58 -1.17 -0.77
CA LEU A 155 -16.25 -1.75 0.40
C LEU A 155 -17.26 -0.76 0.99
N PRO A 156 -18.35 -1.24 1.62
CA PRO A 156 -19.19 -0.38 2.45
C PRO A 156 -18.40 0.19 3.64
N GLU A 157 -18.67 1.45 4.03
CA GLU A 157 -18.02 2.08 5.20
C GLU A 157 -18.20 1.26 6.50
N SER A 158 -19.38 0.66 6.69
CA SER A 158 -19.64 -0.21 7.83
C SER A 158 -18.70 -1.42 7.87
N THR A 159 -18.36 -1.97 6.70
CA THR A 159 -17.38 -3.05 6.58
C THR A 159 -15.98 -2.57 6.92
N VAL A 160 -15.59 -1.37 6.45
CA VAL A 160 -14.29 -0.77 6.78
C VAL A 160 -14.17 -0.57 8.30
N LYS A 161 -15.17 0.04 8.95
CA LYS A 161 -15.22 0.24 10.41
C LYS A 161 -15.08 -1.09 11.15
N THR A 162 -15.82 -2.12 10.75
CA THR A 162 -15.76 -3.45 11.37
C THR A 162 -14.39 -4.09 11.19
N ARG A 163 -13.77 -3.96 10.01
CA ARG A 163 -12.44 -4.52 9.74
C ARG A 163 -11.35 -3.81 10.55
N ILE A 164 -11.42 -2.49 10.72
CA ILE A 164 -10.50 -1.71 11.57
C ILE A 164 -10.64 -2.19 13.02
N SER A 165 -11.86 -2.22 13.57
CA SER A 165 -12.10 -2.64 14.96
C SER A 165 -11.55 -4.05 15.23
N ARG A 166 -11.88 -5.02 14.35
CA ARG A 166 -11.36 -6.39 14.48
C ARG A 166 -9.86 -6.49 14.29
N GLY A 167 -9.30 -5.69 13.37
CA GLY A 167 -7.86 -5.63 13.16
C GLY A 167 -7.13 -5.13 14.41
N ARG A 168 -7.63 -4.07 15.04
CA ARG A 168 -7.11 -3.56 16.33
C ARG A 168 -7.18 -4.60 17.43
N GLU A 169 -8.29 -5.33 17.53
CA GLU A 169 -8.44 -6.42 18.50
C GLU A 169 -7.39 -7.52 18.30
N LEU A 170 -7.15 -7.93 17.06
CA LEU A 170 -6.13 -8.92 16.73
C LEU A 170 -4.73 -8.44 17.07
N LEU A 171 -4.39 -7.17 16.75
CA LEU A 171 -3.11 -6.57 17.13
C LEU A 171 -2.93 -6.56 18.65
N ARG A 172 -3.95 -6.14 19.40
CA ARG A 172 -3.91 -6.14 20.87
C ARG A 172 -3.58 -7.52 21.43
N ARG A 173 -4.10 -8.59 20.82
CA ARG A 173 -3.79 -9.96 21.25
C ARG A 173 -2.37 -10.40 20.92
N GLN A 174 -1.78 -9.88 19.84
CA GLN A 174 -0.41 -10.18 19.43
C GLN A 174 0.63 -9.40 20.22
N LEU A 175 0.31 -8.16 20.58
CA LEU A 175 1.21 -7.22 21.22
C LEU A 175 0.94 -7.13 22.75
N LYS A 176 0.77 -8.27 23.44
CA LYS A 176 0.37 -8.35 24.84
C LYS A 176 1.21 -7.57 25.86
N GLU A 177 2.37 -7.07 25.47
CA GLU A 177 3.34 -6.43 26.35
C GLU A 177 3.77 -5.01 25.91
N ILE A 178 3.23 -4.47 24.83
CA ILE A 178 3.52 -3.09 24.39
C ILE A 178 2.38 -2.20 24.82
N GLU A 179 2.69 -1.14 25.55
CA GLU A 179 1.72 -0.15 26.00
C GLU A 179 0.97 0.47 24.82
N TRP A 180 -0.31 0.09 24.72
CA TRP A 180 -1.22 0.51 23.65
C TRP A 180 -1.63 1.98 23.71
N GLU A 181 -1.19 2.74 24.72
CA GLU A 181 -1.61 4.13 24.93
C GLU A 181 -1.23 5.05 23.76
N VAL A 182 -0.22 4.70 22.98
CA VAL A 182 0.21 5.49 21.82
C VAL A 182 -0.80 5.41 20.65
N PHE A 183 -1.61 4.34 20.57
CA PHE A 183 -2.53 4.11 19.45
C PHE A 183 -4.00 4.43 19.75
N LEU A 184 -4.34 4.75 20.98
CA LEU A 184 -5.74 4.96 21.40
C LEU A 184 -6.11 6.43 21.60
N ASN A 185 -5.16 7.35 21.50
CA ASN A 185 -5.39 8.79 21.75
C ASN A 185 -5.67 9.61 20.48
N GLU A 186 -6.12 8.96 19.38
CA GLU A 186 -6.67 9.68 18.21
C GLU A 186 -8.11 9.29 17.94
#